data_fb93a1dd048c5bbc737029312f3551b7
#
_entry.id   fb93a1dd048c5bbc737029312f3551b7
#
_cell.length_a   1.000
_cell.length_b   1.000
_cell.length_c   1.000
_cell.angle_alpha   90.00
_cell.angle_beta   90.00
_cell.angle_gamma   90.00
#
_symmetry.space_group_name_H-M   'P 1'
#
loop_
_entity.id
_entity.type
_entity.pdbx_description
1 polymer ?
#
loop_
_entity_poly.entity_id
_entity_poly.type
_entity_poly.pdbx_seq_one_letter_code
_entity_poly.pdbx_strand_id
1 'polypeptide(L)'
;MEKITNYGPILIRKGPYKGKIGYYDDIDMDGKLIIYPNVPIYCSDYYKVSQSAATSVIPTACLAERLSDIDHELYKNCSLKHLSAEEEIMLLHERVFCSDMLTARHLRSMQKFQDQNKTEVFISHSSVDLAFSRAIATDLMDAGFSVF
;
A
#
# COMPACT_ATOMS: atom_id res chain seq x y z
N MET A 1 -5.31 -3.02 22.86
CA MET A 1 -5.18 -2.28 21.59
C MET A 1 -3.71 -1.90 21.45
N GLU A 2 -3.05 -2.37 20.40
CA GLU A 2 -1.63 -2.15 20.22
C GLU A 2 -1.41 -0.66 19.88
N LYS A 3 -0.57 0.00 20.68
CA LYS A 3 -0.24 1.41 20.45
C LYS A 3 0.79 1.47 19.33
N ILE A 4 0.50 2.25 18.30
CA ILE A 4 1.47 2.48 17.22
C ILE A 4 2.57 3.37 17.77
N THR A 5 3.75 2.82 17.94
CA THR A 5 4.89 3.49 18.57
C THR A 5 6.02 3.81 17.60
N ASN A 6 6.05 3.13 16.45
CA ASN A 6 7.11 3.27 15.47
C ASN A 6 6.61 4.03 14.25
N TYR A 7 7.38 4.98 13.78
CA TYR A 7 7.19 5.61 12.48
C TYR A 7 7.23 4.57 11.36
N GLY A 8 6.47 4.79 10.33
CA GLY A 8 6.45 3.88 9.20
C GLY A 8 5.10 3.77 8.49
N PRO A 9 4.96 2.75 7.64
CA PRO A 9 3.74 2.52 6.88
C PRO A 9 2.55 2.22 7.78
N ILE A 10 1.41 2.84 7.47
CA ILE A 10 0.14 2.70 8.21
C ILE A 10 -1.01 2.48 7.23
N LEU A 11 -1.85 1.51 7.54
CA LEU A 11 -3.17 1.30 6.94
C LEU A 11 -4.24 1.94 7.81
N ILE A 12 -5.09 2.79 7.23
CA ILE A 12 -6.23 3.40 7.91
C ILE A 12 -7.42 2.43 7.82
N ARG A 13 -7.89 1.95 8.97
CA ARG A 13 -8.93 0.92 9.06
C ARG A 13 -10.34 1.45 9.27
N LYS A 14 -10.47 2.69 9.74
CA LYS A 14 -11.77 3.30 10.11
C LYS A 14 -11.78 4.78 9.75
N GLY A 15 -13.00 5.33 9.65
CA GLY A 15 -13.22 6.75 9.40
C GLY A 15 -13.27 7.11 7.92
N PRO A 16 -13.24 8.40 7.59
CA PRO A 16 -13.41 8.89 6.21
C PRO A 16 -12.28 8.47 5.27
N TYR A 17 -11.12 8.12 5.82
CA TYR A 17 -9.94 7.70 5.05
C TYR A 17 -9.72 6.17 5.08
N LYS A 18 -10.74 5.39 5.46
CA LYS A 18 -10.64 3.93 5.52
C LYS A 18 -10.11 3.35 4.20
N GLY A 19 -9.16 2.43 4.30
CA GLY A 19 -8.53 1.75 3.18
C GLY A 19 -7.31 2.48 2.62
N LYS A 20 -7.12 3.78 2.94
CA LYS A 20 -5.92 4.51 2.51
C LYS A 20 -4.68 4.04 3.27
N ILE A 21 -3.56 4.11 2.59
CA ILE A 21 -2.24 3.72 3.12
C ILE A 21 -1.31 4.91 2.98
N GLY A 22 -0.51 5.14 4.02
CA GLY A 22 0.45 6.22 4.02
C GLY A 22 1.56 5.98 5.04
N TYR A 23 2.38 6.97 5.28
CA TYR A 23 3.49 6.93 6.21
C TYR A 23 3.18 7.77 7.45
N TYR A 24 3.25 7.14 8.62
CA TYR A 24 3.15 7.82 9.89
C TYR A 24 4.49 8.45 10.26
N ASP A 25 4.49 9.73 10.49
CA ASP A 25 5.70 10.51 10.79
C ASP A 25 5.59 11.35 12.06
N ASP A 26 4.38 11.73 12.48
CA ASP A 26 4.18 12.59 13.63
C ASP A 26 2.82 12.37 14.32
N ILE A 27 2.70 12.92 15.52
CA ILE A 27 1.46 12.95 16.31
C ILE A 27 1.10 14.42 16.56
N ASP A 28 -0.14 14.79 16.31
CA ASP A 28 -0.60 16.14 16.63
C ASP A 28 -0.83 16.33 18.15
N MET A 29 -1.11 17.56 18.53
CA MET A 29 -1.35 17.93 19.95
C MET A 29 -2.55 17.19 20.56
N ASP A 30 -3.49 16.71 19.75
CA ASP A 30 -4.64 15.91 20.18
C ASP A 30 -4.34 14.42 20.25
N GLY A 31 -3.11 14.00 19.99
CA GLY A 31 -2.68 12.60 19.99
C GLY A 31 -3.14 11.81 18.77
N LYS A 32 -3.54 12.49 17.69
CA LYS A 32 -3.86 11.85 16.42
C LYS A 32 -2.60 11.63 15.59
N LEU A 33 -2.58 10.53 14.86
CA LEU A 33 -1.50 10.25 13.91
C LEU A 33 -1.61 11.18 12.71
N ILE A 34 -0.48 11.73 12.31
CA ILE A 34 -0.30 12.43 11.04
C ILE A 34 0.27 11.44 10.05
N ILE A 35 -0.50 11.14 9.01
CA ILE A 35 -0.19 10.12 8.01
C ILE A 35 -0.09 10.80 6.64
N TYR A 36 1.07 10.73 6.04
CA TYR A 36 1.32 11.25 4.69
C TYR A 36 1.05 10.19 3.63
N PRO A 37 0.50 10.56 2.46
CA PRO A 37 0.27 9.62 1.35
C PRO A 37 1.56 8.97 0.86
N ASN A 38 2.68 9.64 1.01
CA ASN A 38 4.02 9.13 0.72
C ASN A 38 5.03 9.68 1.74
N VAL A 39 6.14 8.97 1.92
CA VAL A 39 7.30 9.56 2.58
C VAL A 39 7.86 10.55 1.57
N PRO A 40 7.75 11.69 1.70
CA PRO A 40 8.46 12.66 2.44
C PRO A 40 7.90 14.09 2.35
N ILE A 41 8.41 14.82 3.13
CA ILE A 41 9.02 16.17 3.11
C ILE A 41 8.34 17.22 2.20
N TYR A 42 7.65 16.86 1.13
CA TYR A 42 7.09 17.78 0.14
C TYR A 42 5.56 17.69 -0.02
N CYS A 43 4.91 16.81 0.74
CA CYS A 43 3.46 16.74 0.75
C CYS A 43 2.94 17.64 1.86
N SER A 44 2.30 18.76 1.51
CA SER A 44 1.60 19.62 2.46
C SER A 44 0.32 18.95 3.00
N ASP A 45 -0.17 17.93 2.29
CA ASP A 45 -1.42 17.26 2.61
C ASP A 45 -1.16 15.96 3.38
N TYR A 46 -1.96 15.77 4.43
CA TYR A 46 -1.85 14.61 5.31
C TYR A 46 -3.23 14.23 5.87
N TYR A 47 -3.32 12.98 6.34
CA TYR A 47 -4.51 12.50 7.04
C TYR A 47 -4.30 12.57 8.55
N LYS A 48 -5.25 13.16 9.27
CA LYS A 48 -5.32 13.09 10.73
C LYS A 48 -6.20 11.94 11.16
N VAL A 49 -5.63 10.95 11.83
CA VAL A 49 -6.31 9.70 12.15
C VAL A 49 -6.07 9.33 13.61
N SER A 50 -7.12 8.89 14.32
CA SER A 50 -6.95 8.37 15.67
C SER A 50 -6.14 7.07 15.65
N GLN A 51 -5.35 6.83 16.69
CA GLN A 51 -4.55 5.60 16.81
C GLN A 51 -5.40 4.32 16.69
N SER A 52 -6.64 4.35 17.24
CA SER A 52 -7.57 3.23 17.16
C SER A 52 -8.12 2.95 15.74
N ALA A 53 -7.96 3.88 14.84
CA ALA A 53 -8.42 3.77 13.46
C ALA A 53 -7.32 3.33 12.48
N ALA A 54 -6.11 3.10 12.97
CA ALA A 54 -4.94 2.79 12.15
C ALA A 54 -4.24 1.50 12.61
N THR A 55 -3.43 0.91 11.74
CA THR A 55 -2.57 -0.24 12.05
C THR A 55 -1.28 -0.19 11.24
N SER A 56 -0.18 -0.61 11.86
CA SER A 56 1.12 -0.80 11.18
C SER A 56 1.20 -2.16 10.45
N VAL A 57 0.27 -3.06 10.71
CA VAL A 57 0.21 -4.34 10.00
C VAL A 57 -0.59 -4.16 8.72
N ILE A 58 0.08 -4.17 7.58
CA ILE A 58 -0.52 -4.02 6.25
C ILE A 58 -0.38 -5.34 5.50
N PRO A 59 -1.46 -6.14 5.35
CA PRO A 59 -1.42 -7.33 4.50
C PRO A 59 -1.06 -6.99 3.05
N THR A 60 -0.35 -7.88 2.38
CA THR A 60 0.04 -7.69 0.96
C THR A 60 -1.18 -7.54 0.05
N ALA A 61 -2.26 -8.28 0.33
CA ALA A 61 -3.52 -8.14 -0.39
C ALA A 61 -4.12 -6.72 -0.28
N CYS A 62 -4.03 -6.09 0.91
CA CYS A 62 -4.53 -4.72 1.08
C CYS A 62 -3.74 -3.69 0.26
N LEU A 63 -2.43 -3.91 0.06
CA LEU A 63 -1.63 -3.06 -0.84
C LEU A 63 -2.09 -3.19 -2.28
N ALA A 64 -2.36 -4.41 -2.74
CA ALA A 64 -2.82 -4.68 -4.09
C ALA A 64 -4.23 -4.12 -4.34
N GLU A 65 -5.14 -4.34 -3.40
CA GLU A 65 -6.51 -3.78 -3.46
C GLU A 65 -6.46 -2.24 -3.51
N ARG A 66 -5.68 -1.64 -2.60
CA ARG A 66 -5.57 -0.18 -2.57
C ARG A 66 -4.96 0.38 -3.86
N LEU A 67 -3.96 -0.27 -4.43
CA LEU A 67 -3.37 0.13 -5.70
C LEU A 67 -4.39 0.07 -6.85
N SER A 68 -5.20 -0.99 -6.88
CA SER A 68 -6.30 -1.13 -7.85
C SER A 68 -7.37 -0.04 -7.68
N ASP A 69 -7.74 0.29 -6.44
CA ASP A 69 -8.69 1.37 -6.15
C ASP A 69 -8.17 2.72 -6.60
N ILE A 70 -6.90 3.01 -6.34
CA ILE A 70 -6.25 4.26 -6.77
C ILE A 70 -6.22 4.35 -8.29
N ASP A 71 -5.84 3.27 -8.98
CA ASP A 71 -5.83 3.24 -10.44
C ASP A 71 -7.24 3.45 -11.00
N HIS A 72 -8.24 2.87 -10.35
CA HIS A 72 -9.63 3.08 -10.73
C HIS A 72 -10.06 4.54 -10.52
N GLU A 73 -9.73 5.17 -9.40
CA GLU A 73 -10.03 6.57 -9.12
C GLU A 73 -9.35 7.52 -10.10
N LEU A 74 -8.07 7.27 -10.42
CA LEU A 74 -7.28 8.12 -11.33
C LEU A 74 -7.72 8.01 -12.80
N TYR A 75 -8.09 6.81 -13.25
CA TYR A 75 -8.28 6.51 -14.68
C TYR A 75 -9.72 6.22 -15.08
N LYS A 76 -10.65 6.17 -14.13
CA LYS A 76 -12.05 5.83 -14.35
C LYS A 76 -12.76 6.71 -15.37
N ASN A 77 -12.34 7.96 -15.53
CA ASN A 77 -12.97 8.92 -16.42
C ASN A 77 -11.93 9.79 -17.11
N CYS A 78 -11.34 9.26 -18.18
CA CYS A 78 -10.46 10.04 -19.05
C CYS A 78 -11.13 11.30 -19.66
N SER A 79 -12.46 11.43 -19.57
CA SER A 79 -13.23 12.52 -20.16
C SER A 79 -13.78 13.55 -19.18
N LEU A 80 -13.83 13.26 -17.88
CA LEU A 80 -14.37 14.19 -16.87
C LEU A 80 -13.47 14.17 -15.63
N LYS A 81 -12.71 15.22 -15.41
CA LYS A 81 -11.94 15.42 -14.18
C LYS A 81 -12.90 15.60 -13.01
N HIS A 82 -12.98 14.60 -12.12
CA HIS A 82 -13.73 14.68 -10.87
C HIS A 82 -12.86 15.04 -9.68
N LEU A 83 -11.55 14.87 -9.84
CA LEU A 83 -10.58 15.11 -8.77
C LEU A 83 -10.03 16.52 -8.88
N SER A 84 -9.82 17.17 -7.74
CA SER A 84 -8.99 18.36 -7.70
C SER A 84 -7.53 18.00 -7.98
N ALA A 85 -6.71 19.00 -8.31
CA ALA A 85 -5.28 18.77 -8.53
C ALA A 85 -4.60 18.22 -7.28
N GLU A 86 -5.02 18.64 -6.10
CA GLU A 86 -4.52 18.18 -4.81
C GLU A 86 -4.88 16.70 -4.58
N GLU A 87 -6.13 16.32 -4.84
CA GLU A 87 -6.60 14.93 -4.71
C GLU A 87 -5.86 14.01 -5.69
N GLU A 88 -5.66 14.46 -6.94
CA GLU A 88 -4.91 13.70 -7.94
C GLU A 88 -3.45 13.48 -7.49
N ILE A 89 -2.78 14.52 -6.99
CA ILE A 89 -1.41 14.45 -6.48
C ILE A 89 -1.33 13.49 -5.29
N MET A 90 -2.26 13.57 -4.34
CA MET A 90 -2.29 12.67 -3.18
C MET A 90 -2.45 11.21 -3.61
N LEU A 91 -3.34 10.93 -4.56
CA LEU A 91 -3.54 9.57 -5.08
C LEU A 91 -2.30 9.06 -5.82
N LEU A 92 -1.64 9.90 -6.62
CA LEU A 92 -0.41 9.52 -7.31
C LEU A 92 0.73 9.20 -6.32
N HIS A 93 0.87 9.96 -5.26
CA HIS A 93 1.86 9.68 -4.21
C HIS A 93 1.56 8.36 -3.49
N GLU A 94 0.31 8.14 -3.09
CA GLU A 94 -0.10 6.90 -2.44
C GLU A 94 0.10 5.70 -3.37
N ARG A 95 -0.17 5.87 -4.67
CA ARG A 95 0.08 4.85 -5.70
C ARG A 95 1.54 4.42 -5.73
N VAL A 96 2.45 5.38 -5.82
CA VAL A 96 3.90 5.12 -5.81
C VAL A 96 4.28 4.37 -4.54
N PHE A 97 3.82 4.84 -3.38
CA PHE A 97 4.10 4.24 -2.10
C PHE A 97 3.64 2.77 -2.00
N CYS A 98 2.40 2.48 -2.39
CA CYS A 98 1.88 1.10 -2.40
C CYS A 98 2.65 0.21 -3.38
N SER A 99 2.98 0.73 -4.56
CA SER A 99 3.75 0.00 -5.58
C SER A 99 5.17 -0.33 -5.10
N ASP A 100 5.83 0.62 -4.45
CA ASP A 100 7.18 0.44 -3.91
C ASP A 100 7.20 -0.60 -2.79
N MET A 101 6.20 -0.58 -1.90
CA MET A 101 6.06 -1.58 -0.86
C MET A 101 5.84 -2.98 -1.42
N LEU A 102 4.98 -3.14 -2.43
CA LEU A 102 4.75 -4.42 -3.11
C LEU A 102 6.03 -4.93 -3.76
N THR A 103 6.73 -4.06 -4.48
CA THR A 103 7.99 -4.40 -5.14
C THR A 103 9.05 -4.85 -4.13
N ALA A 104 9.20 -4.11 -3.02
CA ALA A 104 10.16 -4.46 -1.98
C ALA A 104 9.84 -5.81 -1.31
N ARG A 105 8.56 -6.12 -1.09
CA ARG A 105 8.13 -7.44 -0.57
C ARG A 105 8.41 -8.55 -1.56
N HIS A 106 8.10 -8.33 -2.82
CA HIS A 106 8.36 -9.29 -3.89
C HIS A 106 9.85 -9.63 -4.00
N LEU A 107 10.72 -8.60 -4.03
CA LEU A 107 12.17 -8.81 -4.09
C LEU A 107 12.71 -9.58 -2.89
N ARG A 108 12.22 -9.28 -1.68
CA ARG A 108 12.61 -10.03 -0.48
C ARG A 108 12.19 -11.51 -0.53
N SER A 109 10.99 -11.76 -1.05
CA SER A 109 10.50 -13.13 -1.22
C SER A 109 11.31 -13.90 -2.26
N MET A 110 11.70 -13.26 -3.37
CA MET A 110 12.59 -13.85 -4.38
C MET A 110 13.97 -14.20 -3.80
N GLN A 111 14.55 -13.34 -2.96
CA GLN A 111 15.83 -13.61 -2.30
C GLN A 111 15.76 -14.84 -1.39
N LYS A 112 14.72 -14.93 -0.56
CA LYS A 112 14.49 -16.11 0.28
C LYS A 112 14.33 -17.40 -0.53
N PHE A 113 13.79 -17.27 -1.73
CA PHE A 113 13.50 -18.36 -2.62
C PHE A 113 14.75 -18.98 -3.24
N GLN A 114 15.75 -18.19 -3.61
CA GLN A 114 17.01 -18.68 -4.21
C GLN A 114 17.74 -19.68 -3.31
N ASP A 115 17.44 -19.68 -2.00
CA ASP A 115 18.09 -20.55 -1.01
C ASP A 115 17.37 -21.90 -0.77
N GLN A 116 16.27 -22.19 -1.47
CA GLN A 116 15.43 -23.35 -1.15
C GLN A 116 14.87 -24.04 -2.41
N ASN A 117 15.18 -25.31 -2.63
CA ASN A 117 14.53 -26.15 -3.65
C ASN A 117 13.05 -26.37 -3.33
N LYS A 118 12.12 -25.69 -4.03
CA LYS A 118 10.69 -25.74 -3.72
C LYS A 118 9.80 -25.92 -4.94
N THR A 119 8.55 -26.32 -4.66
CA THR A 119 7.50 -26.53 -5.68
C THR A 119 7.29 -25.27 -6.51
N GLU A 120 7.31 -25.43 -7.81
CA GLU A 120 7.13 -24.34 -8.78
C GLU A 120 5.65 -24.04 -9.02
N VAL A 121 5.27 -22.76 -9.00
CA VAL A 121 3.92 -22.28 -9.28
C VAL A 121 4.00 -21.23 -10.37
N PHE A 122 3.24 -21.41 -11.44
CA PHE A 122 3.12 -20.44 -12.52
C PHE A 122 1.85 -19.60 -12.33
N ILE A 123 1.98 -18.25 -12.35
CA ILE A 123 0.84 -17.31 -12.29
C ILE A 123 0.67 -16.65 -13.65
N SER A 124 -0.42 -16.99 -14.33
CA SER A 124 -0.84 -16.27 -15.54
C SER A 124 -1.79 -15.14 -15.18
N HIS A 125 -1.55 -13.94 -15.68
CA HIS A 125 -2.37 -12.77 -15.40
C HIS A 125 -2.47 -11.83 -16.62
N SER A 126 -3.50 -10.97 -16.62
CA SER A 126 -3.58 -9.83 -17.51
C SER A 126 -2.76 -8.64 -16.96
N SER A 127 -2.45 -7.67 -17.81
CA SER A 127 -1.78 -6.45 -17.38
C SER A 127 -2.59 -5.64 -16.37
N VAL A 128 -3.93 -5.78 -16.39
CA VAL A 128 -4.84 -5.11 -15.45
C VAL A 128 -4.71 -5.70 -14.05
N ASP A 129 -4.40 -7.00 -13.95
CA ASP A 129 -4.32 -7.72 -12.67
C ASP A 129 -2.90 -7.78 -12.09
N LEU A 130 -1.96 -7.04 -12.66
CA LEU A 130 -0.54 -7.12 -12.30
C LEU A 130 -0.27 -6.90 -10.81
N ALA A 131 -0.92 -5.92 -10.19
CA ALA A 131 -0.73 -5.62 -8.77
C ALA A 131 -1.23 -6.78 -7.89
N PHE A 132 -2.38 -7.35 -8.22
CA PHE A 132 -2.96 -8.49 -7.53
C PHE A 132 -2.12 -9.76 -7.70
N SER A 133 -1.66 -10.01 -8.92
CA SER A 133 -0.79 -11.15 -9.23
C SER A 133 0.55 -11.07 -8.48
N ARG A 134 1.12 -9.88 -8.37
CA ARG A 134 2.34 -9.65 -7.56
C ARG A 134 2.11 -9.91 -6.07
N ALA A 135 0.95 -9.52 -5.54
CA ALA A 135 0.59 -9.81 -4.15
C ALA A 135 0.51 -11.32 -3.89
N ILE A 136 -0.21 -12.05 -4.75
CA ILE A 136 -0.31 -13.52 -4.66
C ILE A 136 1.06 -14.17 -4.80
N ALA A 137 1.86 -13.74 -5.77
CA ALA A 137 3.21 -14.27 -5.96
C ALA A 137 4.06 -14.08 -4.69
N THR A 138 3.98 -12.91 -4.06
CA THR A 138 4.71 -12.64 -2.82
C THR A 138 4.25 -13.55 -1.69
N ASP A 139 2.96 -13.73 -1.49
CA ASP A 139 2.40 -14.60 -0.44
C ASP A 139 2.79 -16.07 -0.66
N LEU A 140 2.77 -16.54 -1.90
CA LEU A 140 3.20 -17.89 -2.25
C LEU A 140 4.71 -18.08 -2.01
N MET A 141 5.54 -17.10 -2.38
CA MET A 141 6.98 -17.16 -2.10
C MET A 141 7.27 -17.15 -0.60
N ASP A 142 6.54 -16.35 0.18
CA ASP A 142 6.68 -16.34 1.64
C ASP A 142 6.22 -17.66 2.28
N ALA A 143 5.22 -18.32 1.69
CA ALA A 143 4.81 -19.68 2.06
C ALA A 143 5.78 -20.76 1.56
N GLY A 144 6.72 -20.37 0.70
CA GLY A 144 7.80 -21.25 0.30
C GLY A 144 7.69 -21.87 -1.06
N PHE A 145 6.86 -21.36 -1.92
CA PHE A 145 6.76 -21.83 -3.30
C PHE A 145 7.70 -21.04 -4.24
N SER A 146 8.03 -21.67 -5.37
CA SER A 146 8.66 -21.04 -6.54
C SER A 146 7.57 -20.43 -7.41
N VAL A 147 7.64 -19.17 -7.72
CA VAL A 147 6.60 -18.51 -8.53
C VAL A 147 7.22 -17.86 -9.75
N PHE A 148 6.60 -18.11 -10.94
CA PHE A 148 6.98 -17.57 -12.25
C PHE A 148 5.87 -16.75 -12.87
#